data_0a8fffa679b2a2717144af69e3b87108
#
_entry.id   0a8fffa679b2a2717144af69e3b87108
#
_cell.length_a   1.000
_cell.length_b   1.000
_cell.length_c   1.000
_cell.angle_alpha   90.00
_cell.angle_beta   90.00
_cell.angle_gamma   90.00
#
_symmetry.space_group_name_H-M   'P 1'
#
loop_
_entity.id
_entity.type
_entity.pdbx_description
1 polymer ?
#
loop_
_entity_poly.entity_id
_entity_poly.type
_entity_poly.pdbx_seq_one_letter_code
_entity_poly.pdbx_strand_id
1 'polypeptide(L)'
;MNLNINMHISWLGGTTVKIVAKPFDEEVVIVIDPYKPAEGTAPRSLSPQVALFTRGSGDSITLSGEPFILDTPGECDIKGVLITSVAGTEGQTMIRLDAEGVSLAHLGLVNKSLNQKQREVLSDVDVLFVPVGGVNTYDAEDAVKAVNELEARVIIPIAHQSD
;
A
#
# COMPACT_ATOMS: atom_id res chain seq x y z
N MET A 1 19.77 -20.33 -6.39
CA MET A 1 19.98 -18.92 -6.06
C MET A 1 19.24 -18.64 -4.75
N ASN A 2 19.93 -18.46 -3.65
CA ASN A 2 19.26 -18.08 -2.40
C ASN A 2 18.91 -16.59 -2.50
N LEU A 3 17.66 -16.29 -2.81
CA LEU A 3 17.12 -14.95 -2.61
C LEU A 3 17.04 -14.72 -1.10
N ASN A 4 18.00 -13.99 -0.55
CA ASN A 4 17.87 -13.47 0.80
C ASN A 4 16.83 -12.37 0.77
N ILE A 5 15.57 -12.73 0.96
CA ILE A 5 14.48 -11.78 1.12
C ILE A 5 14.62 -11.20 2.53
N ASN A 6 14.85 -9.89 2.62
CA ASN A 6 14.94 -9.16 3.90
C ASN A 6 13.82 -8.11 4.03
N MET A 7 12.71 -8.29 3.31
CA MET A 7 11.59 -7.37 3.38
C MET A 7 10.85 -7.48 4.70
N HIS A 8 10.68 -6.35 5.38
CA HIS A 8 9.87 -6.23 6.59
C HIS A 8 8.65 -5.38 6.32
N ILE A 9 7.48 -5.90 6.67
CA ILE A 9 6.19 -5.24 6.50
C ILE A 9 5.57 -5.01 7.87
N SER A 10 5.18 -3.78 8.15
CA SER A 10 4.53 -3.38 9.41
C SER A 10 3.26 -2.60 9.11
N TRP A 11 2.11 -3.10 9.60
CA TRP A 11 0.88 -2.33 9.60
C TRP A 11 0.87 -1.38 10.80
N LEU A 12 0.69 -0.09 10.53
CA LEU A 12 0.74 0.97 11.54
C LEU A 12 -0.66 1.51 11.93
N GLY A 13 -1.71 0.86 11.45
CA GLY A 13 -3.10 1.24 11.69
C GLY A 13 -3.77 1.90 10.48
N GLY A 14 -5.10 1.80 10.41
CA GLY A 14 -5.87 2.31 9.28
C GLY A 14 -5.40 1.72 7.95
N THR A 15 -5.00 2.57 7.03
CA THR A 15 -4.39 2.21 5.74
C THR A 15 -2.86 2.35 5.75
N THR A 16 -2.25 2.74 6.87
CA THR A 16 -0.81 3.02 6.94
C THR A 16 0.01 1.75 7.03
N VAL A 17 0.88 1.53 6.05
CA VAL A 17 1.81 0.39 6.00
C VAL A 17 3.23 0.91 5.82
N LYS A 18 4.16 0.40 6.63
CA LYS A 18 5.60 0.63 6.48
C LYS A 18 6.26 -0.61 5.92
N ILE A 19 7.08 -0.43 4.91
CA ILE A 19 7.84 -1.49 4.26
C ILE A 19 9.31 -1.10 4.33
N VAL A 20 10.15 -2.02 4.77
CA VAL A 20 11.60 -1.91 4.68
C VAL A 20 12.09 -3.00 3.74
N ALA A 21 12.64 -2.61 2.61
CA ALA A 21 13.20 -3.51 1.61
C ALA A 21 14.70 -3.24 1.45
N LYS A 22 15.43 -4.24 1.02
CA LYS A 22 16.88 -4.15 0.73
C LYS A 22 17.20 -4.78 -0.63
N PRO A 23 16.74 -4.17 -1.74
CA PRO A 23 16.94 -4.73 -3.08
C PRO A 23 18.42 -4.85 -3.47
N PHE A 24 19.25 -3.98 -2.92
CA PHE A 24 20.71 -3.96 -3.09
C PHE A 24 21.38 -3.90 -1.72
N ASP A 25 22.44 -3.12 -1.58
CA ASP A 25 23.23 -3.03 -0.33
C ASP A 25 22.61 -2.11 0.73
N GLU A 26 21.71 -1.22 0.32
CA GLU A 26 21.07 -0.24 1.20
C GLU A 26 19.59 -0.57 1.46
N GLU A 27 19.14 -0.30 2.68
CA GLU A 27 17.74 -0.37 3.02
C GLU A 27 16.96 0.80 2.39
N VAL A 28 15.76 0.50 1.90
CA VAL A 28 14.80 1.49 1.41
C VAL A 28 13.55 1.41 2.29
N VAL A 29 13.25 2.49 3.00
CA VAL A 29 12.05 2.59 3.82
C VAL A 29 10.95 3.26 3.00
N ILE A 30 9.88 2.53 2.79
CA ILE A 30 8.69 2.98 2.08
C ILE A 30 7.53 3.04 3.07
N VAL A 31 6.73 4.09 3.00
CA VAL A 31 5.49 4.19 3.76
C VAL A 31 4.34 4.48 2.81
N ILE A 32 3.30 3.66 2.92
CA ILE A 32 2.04 3.84 2.20
C ILE A 32 1.04 4.48 3.17
N ASP A 33 0.34 5.50 2.69
CA ASP A 33 -0.70 6.22 3.42
C ASP A 33 -0.28 6.69 4.82
N PRO A 34 0.81 7.46 4.97
CA PRO A 34 1.22 8.00 6.27
C PRO A 34 0.30 9.15 6.71
N TYR A 35 -1.00 8.85 6.89
CA TYR A 35 -1.99 9.83 7.31
C TYR A 35 -2.02 10.02 8.82
N LYS A 36 -2.49 11.20 9.23
CA LYS A 36 -2.78 11.48 10.63
C LYS A 36 -3.89 10.52 11.10
N PRO A 37 -3.68 9.78 12.18
CA PRO A 37 -4.72 8.92 12.72
C PRO A 37 -5.87 9.77 13.26
N ALA A 38 -7.09 9.30 13.09
CA ALA A 38 -8.26 9.92 13.70
C ALA A 38 -8.21 9.81 15.23
N GLU A 39 -7.76 8.64 15.71
CA GLU A 39 -7.54 8.32 17.14
C GLU A 39 -6.35 7.35 17.26
N GLY A 40 -5.68 7.34 18.41
CA GLY A 40 -4.69 6.33 18.76
C GLY A 40 -3.22 6.79 18.77
N THR A 41 -2.33 5.80 18.85
CA THR A 41 -0.89 5.95 19.11
C THR A 41 -0.01 5.83 17.87
N ALA A 42 -0.53 6.13 16.69
CA ALA A 42 0.28 6.09 15.49
C ALA A 42 1.49 7.06 15.57
N PRO A 43 2.57 6.78 14.89
CA PRO A 43 3.73 7.66 14.85
C PRO A 43 3.33 9.06 14.40
N ARG A 44 3.85 10.09 15.08
CA ARG A 44 3.61 11.49 14.70
C ARG A 44 4.51 11.95 13.57
N SER A 45 5.61 11.24 13.36
CA SER A 45 6.58 11.50 12.30
C SER A 45 7.26 10.21 11.86
N LEU A 46 7.65 10.15 10.60
CA LEU A 46 8.42 9.08 9.99
C LEU A 46 9.51 9.68 9.10
N SER A 47 10.56 8.92 8.83
CA SER A 47 11.68 9.31 7.95
C SER A 47 11.84 8.28 6.81
N PRO A 48 10.87 8.13 5.92
CA PRO A 48 10.98 7.23 4.78
C PRO A 48 11.84 7.84 3.67
N GLN A 49 12.36 7.01 2.75
CA GLN A 49 12.87 7.45 1.47
C GLN A 49 11.76 7.62 0.43
N VAL A 50 10.66 6.88 0.59
CA VAL A 50 9.51 6.91 -0.31
C VAL A 50 8.22 6.99 0.48
N ALA A 51 7.36 7.93 0.13
CA ALA A 51 6.01 8.05 0.67
C ALA A 51 4.98 7.94 -0.46
N LEU A 52 4.08 6.98 -0.34
CA LEU A 52 3.04 6.68 -1.32
C LEU A 52 1.68 7.02 -0.72
N PHE A 53 0.82 7.65 -1.49
CA PHE A 53 -0.48 8.09 -1.02
C PHE A 53 -1.59 7.59 -1.94
N THR A 54 -2.60 6.95 -1.37
CA THR A 54 -3.78 6.49 -2.13
C THR A 54 -4.87 7.55 -2.25
N ARG A 55 -4.85 8.60 -1.43
CA ARG A 55 -5.88 9.67 -1.35
C ARG A 55 -5.28 11.08 -1.35
N GLY A 56 -4.12 11.26 -2.00
CA GLY A 56 -3.38 12.53 -1.97
C GLY A 56 -2.61 12.76 -0.66
N SER A 57 -1.69 13.71 -0.66
CA SER A 57 -0.70 13.92 0.41
C SER A 57 -1.12 14.96 1.48
N GLY A 58 -2.33 15.53 1.38
CA GLY A 58 -2.76 16.68 2.18
C GLY A 58 -2.85 16.45 3.69
N ASP A 59 -3.22 15.25 4.13
CA ASP A 59 -3.41 14.90 5.55
C ASP A 59 -2.26 14.04 6.12
N SER A 60 -1.07 14.15 5.54
CA SER A 60 0.10 13.41 5.99
C SER A 60 0.53 13.80 7.40
N ILE A 61 1.08 12.82 8.13
CA ILE A 61 1.93 13.12 9.29
C ILE A 61 3.21 13.83 8.84
N THR A 62 4.03 14.27 9.79
CA THR A 62 5.33 14.86 9.45
C THR A 62 6.26 13.80 8.85
N LEU A 63 6.75 14.06 7.64
CA LEU A 63 7.77 13.26 6.96
C LEU A 63 9.08 14.01 6.97
N SER A 64 10.13 13.38 7.50
CA SER A 64 11.49 13.92 7.56
C SER A 64 12.35 13.32 6.45
N GLY A 65 13.44 14.02 6.06
CA GLY A 65 14.42 13.53 5.10
C GLY A 65 14.06 13.73 3.64
N GLU A 66 13.06 14.56 3.33
CA GLU A 66 12.65 14.89 1.95
C GLU A 66 12.38 13.64 1.09
N PRO A 67 11.41 12.78 1.47
CA PRO A 67 11.11 11.57 0.75
C PRO A 67 10.63 11.86 -0.67
N PHE A 68 10.87 10.92 -1.59
CA PHE A 68 10.15 10.91 -2.86
C PHE A 68 8.66 10.66 -2.59
N ILE A 69 7.79 11.49 -3.15
CA ILE A 69 6.33 11.40 -2.97
C ILE A 69 5.68 10.96 -4.29
N LEU A 70 4.85 9.94 -4.22
CA LEU A 70 3.94 9.54 -5.30
C LEU A 70 2.50 9.53 -4.77
N ASP A 71 1.69 10.46 -5.25
CA ASP A 71 0.27 10.64 -4.88
C ASP A 71 -0.65 10.71 -6.10
N THR A 72 -0.15 10.33 -7.26
CA THR A 72 -0.85 10.29 -8.55
C THR A 72 -0.61 8.96 -9.26
N PRO A 73 -1.44 8.58 -10.24
CA PRO A 73 -1.14 7.43 -11.10
C PRO A 73 0.19 7.60 -11.83
N GLY A 74 0.95 6.52 -11.91
CA GLY A 74 2.24 6.50 -12.58
C GLY A 74 3.08 5.29 -12.19
N GLU A 75 4.28 5.21 -12.75
CA GLU A 75 5.25 4.17 -12.47
C GLU A 75 6.63 4.79 -12.23
N CYS A 76 7.35 4.28 -11.26
CA CYS A 76 8.72 4.69 -10.98
C CYS A 76 9.52 3.54 -10.36
N ASP A 77 10.84 3.59 -10.54
CA ASP A 77 11.80 2.74 -9.84
C ASP A 77 12.65 3.61 -8.90
N ILE A 78 12.61 3.30 -7.64
CA ILE A 78 13.40 3.99 -6.61
C ILE A 78 14.32 2.98 -5.94
N LYS A 79 15.59 3.03 -6.23
CA LYS A 79 16.62 2.16 -5.64
C LYS A 79 16.30 0.65 -5.73
N GLY A 80 15.72 0.22 -6.86
CA GLY A 80 15.34 -1.17 -7.11
C GLY A 80 13.99 -1.58 -6.50
N VAL A 81 13.19 -0.62 -6.05
CA VAL A 81 11.78 -0.80 -5.71
C VAL A 81 10.96 -0.26 -6.87
N LEU A 82 10.32 -1.15 -7.63
CA LEU A 82 9.38 -0.77 -8.68
C LEU A 82 8.02 -0.47 -8.06
N ILE A 83 7.50 0.70 -8.36
CA ILE A 83 6.22 1.16 -7.82
C ILE A 83 5.30 1.51 -8.97
N THR A 84 4.11 0.93 -8.98
CA THR A 84 3.07 1.24 -9.96
C THR A 84 1.83 1.72 -9.21
N SER A 85 1.40 2.94 -9.49
CA SER A 85 0.17 3.52 -8.97
C SER A 85 -0.88 3.58 -10.08
N VAL A 86 -2.01 2.94 -9.86
CA VAL A 86 -3.13 2.89 -10.82
C VAL A 86 -4.31 3.71 -10.30
N ALA A 87 -4.99 4.42 -11.19
CA ALA A 87 -6.15 5.23 -10.84
C ALA A 87 -7.27 4.36 -10.24
N GLY A 88 -7.77 4.79 -9.10
CA GLY A 88 -8.98 4.29 -8.45
C GLY A 88 -10.21 5.13 -8.79
N THR A 89 -11.15 5.20 -7.87
CA THR A 89 -12.34 6.05 -7.97
C THR A 89 -12.13 7.37 -7.24
N GLU A 90 -12.78 8.44 -7.71
CA GLU A 90 -12.82 9.74 -7.01
C GLU A 90 -11.43 10.35 -6.72
N GLY A 91 -10.50 10.19 -7.66
CA GLY A 91 -9.13 10.72 -7.51
C GLY A 91 -8.23 9.89 -6.60
N GLN A 92 -8.69 8.76 -6.10
CA GLN A 92 -7.86 7.81 -5.34
C GLN A 92 -6.95 7.01 -6.27
N THR A 93 -5.95 6.37 -5.69
CA THR A 93 -5.07 5.44 -6.37
C THR A 93 -4.96 4.13 -5.60
N MET A 94 -4.52 3.09 -6.29
CA MET A 94 -4.11 1.81 -5.71
C MET A 94 -2.67 1.56 -6.10
N ILE A 95 -1.91 0.87 -5.27
CA ILE A 95 -0.46 0.78 -5.39
C ILE A 95 -0.05 -0.68 -5.51
N ARG A 96 0.83 -0.96 -6.47
CA ARG A 96 1.64 -2.16 -6.53
C ARG A 96 3.10 -1.80 -6.26
N LEU A 97 3.79 -2.64 -5.51
CA LEU A 97 5.20 -2.51 -5.21
C LEU A 97 5.87 -3.87 -5.42
N ASP A 98 6.97 -3.87 -6.17
CA ASP A 98 7.78 -5.05 -6.42
C ASP A 98 9.22 -4.78 -5.98
N ALA A 99 9.75 -5.59 -5.08
CA ALA A 99 11.14 -5.52 -4.61
C ALA A 99 11.60 -6.88 -4.07
N GLU A 100 12.87 -7.21 -4.21
CA GLU A 100 13.48 -8.44 -3.68
C GLU A 100 12.78 -9.74 -4.12
N GLY A 101 12.07 -9.73 -5.25
CA GLY A 101 11.27 -10.86 -5.73
C GLY A 101 9.95 -11.04 -4.97
N VAL A 102 9.54 -10.07 -4.17
CA VAL A 102 8.23 -10.01 -3.49
C VAL A 102 7.39 -8.89 -4.08
N SER A 103 6.13 -9.18 -4.33
CA SER A 103 5.14 -8.24 -4.85
C SER A 103 4.04 -7.96 -3.83
N LEU A 104 3.66 -6.70 -3.70
CA LEU A 104 2.58 -6.25 -2.82
C LEU A 104 1.58 -5.42 -3.60
N ALA A 105 0.31 -5.51 -3.21
CA ALA A 105 -0.73 -4.58 -3.67
C ALA A 105 -1.46 -3.97 -2.47
N HIS A 106 -1.75 -2.68 -2.56
CA HIS A 106 -2.48 -1.92 -1.55
C HIS A 106 -3.66 -1.22 -2.21
N LEU A 107 -4.87 -1.58 -1.81
CA LEU A 107 -6.09 -1.11 -2.46
C LEU A 107 -6.60 0.25 -1.94
N GLY A 108 -5.94 0.85 -0.97
CA GLY A 108 -6.40 2.09 -0.35
C GLY A 108 -7.72 1.91 0.38
N LEU A 109 -8.68 2.83 0.18
CA LEU A 109 -10.06 2.75 0.68
C LEU A 109 -11.05 2.46 -0.43
N VAL A 110 -10.76 1.48 -1.26
CA VAL A 110 -11.65 1.08 -2.36
C VAL A 110 -12.99 0.56 -1.83
N ASN A 111 -14.07 0.94 -2.51
CA ASN A 111 -15.44 0.51 -2.19
C ASN A 111 -16.26 0.13 -3.43
N LYS A 112 -15.61 -0.03 -4.56
CA LYS A 112 -16.20 -0.45 -5.85
C LYS A 112 -15.43 -1.59 -6.46
N SER A 113 -16.11 -2.40 -7.26
CA SER A 113 -15.49 -3.48 -8.02
C SER A 113 -14.33 -2.98 -8.87
N LEU A 114 -13.27 -3.75 -8.94
CA LEU A 114 -12.08 -3.44 -9.72
C LEU A 114 -12.39 -3.52 -11.23
N ASN A 115 -11.90 -2.55 -11.98
CA ASN A 115 -11.95 -2.60 -13.44
C ASN A 115 -10.81 -3.47 -14.01
N GLN A 116 -10.84 -3.72 -15.31
CA GLN A 116 -9.86 -4.59 -15.97
C GLN A 116 -8.41 -4.10 -15.75
N LYS A 117 -8.15 -2.80 -15.95
CA LYS A 117 -6.81 -2.23 -15.80
C LYS A 117 -6.27 -2.36 -14.37
N GLN A 118 -7.13 -2.15 -13.37
CA GLN A 118 -6.78 -2.31 -11.96
C GLN A 118 -6.44 -3.78 -11.66
N ARG A 119 -7.23 -4.73 -12.15
CA ARG A 119 -6.93 -6.16 -12.00
C ARG A 119 -5.62 -6.55 -12.68
N GLU A 120 -5.37 -6.09 -13.91
CA GLU A 120 -4.12 -6.36 -14.63
C GLU A 120 -2.88 -5.89 -13.87
N VAL A 121 -2.94 -4.72 -13.22
CA VAL A 121 -1.82 -4.17 -12.44
C VAL A 121 -1.67 -4.87 -11.09
N LEU A 122 -2.77 -5.18 -10.40
CA LEU A 122 -2.77 -5.56 -8.99
C LEU A 122 -2.85 -7.08 -8.76
N SER A 123 -3.01 -7.90 -9.80
CA SER A 123 -3.11 -9.37 -9.68
C SER A 123 -1.75 -10.04 -9.45
N ASP A 124 -1.80 -11.32 -9.05
CA ASP A 124 -0.65 -12.20 -8.87
C ASP A 124 0.41 -11.63 -7.94
N VAL A 125 -0.02 -11.00 -6.86
CA VAL A 125 0.88 -10.47 -5.84
C VAL A 125 1.07 -11.46 -4.68
N ASP A 126 2.21 -11.37 -4.00
CA ASP A 126 2.47 -12.18 -2.81
C ASP A 126 1.65 -11.69 -1.62
N VAL A 127 1.50 -10.38 -1.46
CA VAL A 127 0.77 -9.77 -0.34
C VAL A 127 -0.24 -8.75 -0.84
N LEU A 128 -1.48 -8.86 -0.37
CA LEU A 128 -2.57 -7.93 -0.67
C LEU A 128 -3.10 -7.27 0.60
N PHE A 129 -3.05 -5.95 0.64
CA PHE A 129 -3.72 -5.14 1.65
C PHE A 129 -5.10 -4.75 1.14
N VAL A 130 -6.15 -5.32 1.75
CA VAL A 130 -7.54 -5.12 1.34
C VAL A 130 -8.31 -4.37 2.42
N PRO A 131 -8.97 -3.23 2.09
CA PRO A 131 -9.74 -2.50 3.07
C PRO A 131 -11.04 -3.23 3.39
N VAL A 132 -11.30 -3.43 4.68
CA VAL A 132 -12.53 -4.04 5.21
C VAL A 132 -13.08 -3.15 6.31
N GLY A 133 -14.35 -3.04 6.44
CA GLY A 133 -14.94 -2.19 7.49
C GLY A 133 -16.36 -1.76 7.13
N GLY A 134 -16.73 -1.85 5.86
CA GLY A 134 -18.08 -1.62 5.37
C GLY A 134 -18.51 -0.14 5.32
N VAL A 135 -17.73 0.77 5.89
CA VAL A 135 -18.00 2.22 5.80
C VAL A 135 -17.00 2.85 4.85
N ASN A 136 -17.45 3.22 3.66
CA ASN A 136 -16.61 3.72 2.55
C ASN A 136 -15.49 2.76 2.11
N THR A 137 -15.59 1.49 2.46
CA THR A 137 -14.68 0.41 2.08
C THR A 137 -15.50 -0.81 1.67
N TYR A 138 -14.84 -1.87 1.26
CA TYR A 138 -15.52 -3.13 1.00
C TYR A 138 -16.24 -3.66 2.25
N ASP A 139 -17.43 -4.19 2.05
CA ASP A 139 -18.02 -5.14 2.97
C ASP A 139 -17.34 -6.52 2.83
N ALA A 140 -17.78 -7.50 3.61
CA ALA A 140 -17.16 -8.82 3.60
C ALA A 140 -17.29 -9.53 2.25
N GLU A 141 -18.41 -9.38 1.55
CA GLU A 141 -18.66 -10.03 0.26
C GLU A 141 -17.79 -9.42 -0.85
N ASP A 142 -17.75 -8.10 -0.93
CA ASP A 142 -16.94 -7.36 -1.89
C ASP A 142 -15.43 -7.60 -1.66
N ALA A 143 -15.00 -7.66 -0.41
CA ALA A 143 -13.62 -7.96 -0.07
C ALA A 143 -13.21 -9.38 -0.53
N VAL A 144 -14.05 -10.39 -0.29
CA VAL A 144 -13.82 -11.76 -0.75
C VAL A 144 -13.76 -11.82 -2.27
N LYS A 145 -14.63 -11.10 -2.97
CA LYS A 145 -14.63 -11.02 -4.43
C LYS A 145 -13.31 -10.42 -4.95
N ALA A 146 -12.88 -9.29 -4.40
CA ALA A 146 -11.62 -8.65 -4.79
C ALA A 146 -10.41 -9.57 -4.55
N VAL A 147 -10.36 -10.24 -3.41
CA VAL A 147 -9.32 -11.22 -3.08
C VAL A 147 -9.26 -12.35 -4.10
N ASN A 148 -10.41 -12.92 -4.48
CA ASN A 148 -10.48 -13.98 -5.47
C ASN A 148 -10.09 -13.51 -6.87
N GLU A 149 -10.42 -12.27 -7.24
CA GLU A 149 -10.07 -11.70 -8.54
C GLU A 149 -8.56 -11.38 -8.65
N LEU A 150 -7.90 -11.06 -7.55
CA LEU A 150 -6.48 -10.68 -7.53
C LEU A 150 -5.52 -11.84 -7.24
N GLU A 151 -6.02 -12.97 -6.79
CA GLU A 151 -5.25 -14.22 -6.58
C GLU A 151 -3.97 -14.05 -5.74
N ALA A 152 -4.03 -13.22 -4.69
CA ALA A 152 -2.90 -12.99 -3.81
C ALA A 152 -2.64 -14.17 -2.87
N ARG A 153 -1.38 -14.38 -2.47
CA ARG A 153 -0.98 -15.48 -1.59
C ARG A 153 -1.25 -15.20 -0.12
N VAL A 154 -1.02 -13.98 0.31
CA VAL A 154 -1.23 -13.51 1.67
C VAL A 154 -2.19 -12.32 1.64
N ILE A 155 -3.23 -12.38 2.45
CA ILE A 155 -4.25 -11.33 2.55
C ILE A 155 -4.13 -10.66 3.91
N ILE A 156 -3.97 -9.34 3.91
CA ILE A 156 -3.92 -8.52 5.12
C ILE A 156 -5.10 -7.55 5.10
N PRO A 157 -6.12 -7.79 5.93
CA PRO A 157 -7.22 -6.84 6.08
C PRO A 157 -6.73 -5.55 6.75
N ILE A 158 -7.10 -4.41 6.19
CA ILE A 158 -6.78 -3.08 6.71
C ILE A 158 -8.02 -2.21 6.82
N ALA A 159 -7.90 -1.04 7.43
CA ALA A 159 -8.99 -0.07 7.58
C ALA A 159 -10.23 -0.64 8.28
N HIS A 160 -10.10 -1.74 9.02
CA HIS A 160 -11.18 -2.21 9.90
C HIS A 160 -11.32 -1.28 11.10
N GLN A 161 -12.55 -1.08 11.56
CA GLN A 161 -12.80 -0.40 12.83
C GLN A 161 -12.35 -1.35 13.97
N SER A 162 -11.46 -0.87 14.83
CA SER A 162 -11.24 -1.51 16.13
C SER A 162 -12.39 -1.09 17.03
N ASP A 163 -13.09 -2.06 17.61
CA ASP A 163 -14.05 -1.82 18.70
C ASP A 163 -13.35 -1.17 19.91
#